data_7e200820bc087b369081d1ab11b774b4
#
_entry.id   7e200820bc087b369081d1ab11b774b4
#
_cell.length_a   1.000
_cell.length_b   1.000
_cell.length_c   1.000
_cell.angle_alpha   90.00
_cell.angle_beta   90.00
_cell.angle_gamma   90.00
#
_symmetry.space_group_name_H-M   'P 1'
#
loop_
_entity.id
_entity.type
_entity.pdbx_description
1 polymer ?
#
loop_
_entity_poly.entity_id
_entity_poly.type
_entity_poly.pdbx_seq_one_letter_code
_entity_poly.pdbx_strand_id
1 'polypeptide(L)'
;MVTTPQFKPSLNDTRTPVTIVAAISKLFRRMFADTKSTIATLFAAAIFLGVIVPFLQWALIDADFIGTRPQDCHREGACWVFVWEKLGQLIYGFYPADLWWQVNLSLIVIVLGCAGAFALAQRYQIVGSIIAYLTTVFVSFEVVGGAFPGMTSVPVEKWGGLSITLLLFTIGTGISFIFGGILALGRRSKRPLIRGVCSVYVEFMRGVPLIAILFIAVVLLPLFLPGGAEANMFLRVLIGLCLYTSSYMAEAIRAGLNAVSPGSREAVYALGMSRWNGEKLVVFPQALIVSLPGVINTLIALVKDTSLIIIVGMHDFLGSTQLAMADVTWGNVLWEGYAFAGLVYFLICYGLSSVGTRIENYANRYRTRAV
;
A
#
# COMPACT_ATOMS: atom_id res chain seq x y z
N MET A 1 -34.90 -32.17 41.99
CA MET A 1 -35.19 -30.76 41.89
C MET A 1 -33.88 -30.03 41.60
N VAL A 2 -33.64 -29.69 40.35
CA VAL A 2 -32.44 -28.95 39.90
C VAL A 2 -32.94 -27.54 39.53
N THR A 3 -32.53 -26.57 40.31
CA THR A 3 -32.87 -25.13 40.08
C THR A 3 -31.93 -24.56 39.02
N THR A 4 -32.48 -24.19 37.87
CA THR A 4 -31.80 -23.45 36.83
C THR A 4 -31.57 -21.99 37.28
N PRO A 5 -30.37 -21.41 37.15
CA PRO A 5 -30.20 -19.97 37.39
C PRO A 5 -30.77 -19.17 36.24
N GLN A 6 -31.75 -18.30 36.53
CA GLN A 6 -32.27 -17.34 35.61
C GLN A 6 -31.24 -16.23 35.39
N PHE A 7 -30.72 -16.11 34.16
CA PHE A 7 -29.89 -15.00 33.74
C PHE A 7 -30.81 -13.79 33.43
N LYS A 8 -30.84 -12.81 34.35
CA LYS A 8 -31.49 -11.53 34.11
C LYS A 8 -30.53 -10.64 33.29
N PRO A 9 -30.87 -10.20 32.06
CA PRO A 9 -30.08 -9.19 31.37
C PRO A 9 -30.32 -7.84 32.06
N SER A 10 -29.28 -7.23 32.59
CA SER A 10 -29.31 -5.86 33.10
C SER A 10 -29.35 -4.89 31.91
N LEU A 11 -30.56 -4.52 31.49
CA LEU A 11 -30.82 -3.36 30.62
C LEU A 11 -30.64 -2.08 31.43
N ASN A 12 -29.43 -1.57 31.61
CA ASN A 12 -29.14 -0.19 31.98
C ASN A 12 -27.69 0.18 31.62
N ASP A 13 -27.40 0.20 30.29
CA ASP A 13 -26.22 0.91 29.78
C ASP A 13 -26.73 2.20 29.10
N THR A 14 -27.27 3.11 29.91
CA THR A 14 -27.46 4.50 29.50
C THR A 14 -26.07 5.14 29.46
N ARG A 15 -25.40 5.05 28.30
CA ARG A 15 -24.24 5.86 28.01
C ARG A 15 -24.66 7.34 28.05
N THR A 16 -24.52 7.98 29.22
CA THR A 16 -24.61 9.43 29.33
C THR A 16 -23.63 10.04 28.32
N PRO A 17 -24.03 11.06 27.55
CA PRO A 17 -23.14 11.75 26.64
C PRO A 17 -21.99 12.32 27.49
N VAL A 18 -20.78 11.75 27.30
CA VAL A 18 -19.58 12.30 27.96
C VAL A 18 -19.39 13.67 27.37
N THR A 19 -19.73 14.69 28.15
CA THR A 19 -19.51 16.09 27.75
C THR A 19 -18.03 16.25 27.42
N ILE A 20 -17.72 16.92 26.31
CA ILE A 20 -16.35 17.16 25.81
C ILE A 20 -15.46 17.64 26.97
N VAL A 21 -16.00 18.48 27.89
CA VAL A 21 -15.31 18.97 29.09
C VAL A 21 -14.90 17.84 30.04
N ALA A 22 -15.77 16.81 30.25
CA ALA A 22 -15.45 15.69 31.14
C ALA A 22 -14.38 14.77 30.50
N ALA A 23 -14.36 14.63 29.17
CA ALA A 23 -13.33 13.90 28.45
C ALA A 23 -11.96 14.62 28.54
N ILE A 24 -11.94 15.93 28.36
CA ILE A 24 -10.73 16.78 28.48
C ILE A 24 -10.20 16.75 29.92
N SER A 25 -11.05 16.91 30.95
CA SER A 25 -10.62 16.86 32.34
C SER A 25 -10.04 15.50 32.73
N LYS A 26 -10.64 14.41 32.24
CA LYS A 26 -10.13 13.05 32.45
C LYS A 26 -8.78 12.81 31.74
N LEU A 27 -8.60 13.37 30.55
CA LEU A 27 -7.33 13.32 29.82
C LEU A 27 -6.26 14.10 30.60
N PHE A 28 -6.57 15.32 31.04
CA PHE A 28 -5.64 16.16 31.78
C PHE A 28 -5.19 15.51 33.11
N ARG A 29 -6.10 14.90 33.84
CA ARG A 29 -5.77 14.13 35.06
C ARG A 29 -4.86 12.95 34.78
N ARG A 30 -4.99 12.28 33.62
CA ARG A 30 -4.10 11.18 33.22
C ARG A 30 -2.71 11.66 32.82
N MET A 31 -2.62 12.81 32.16
CA MET A 31 -1.34 13.41 31.73
C MET A 31 -0.45 13.80 32.94
N PHE A 32 -1.04 14.10 34.12
CA PHE A 32 -0.33 14.51 35.33
C PHE A 32 -0.65 13.60 36.53
N ALA A 33 -0.98 12.33 36.29
CA ALA A 33 -1.39 11.40 37.33
C ALA A 33 -0.23 10.96 38.23
N ASP A 34 0.97 10.81 37.68
CA ASP A 34 2.17 10.44 38.39
C ASP A 34 3.40 11.15 37.80
N THR A 35 4.56 11.04 38.48
CA THR A 35 5.81 11.68 38.06
C THR A 35 6.25 11.26 36.64
N LYS A 36 6.06 10.01 36.30
CA LYS A 36 6.44 9.49 34.96
C LYS A 36 5.55 10.08 33.86
N SER A 37 4.24 10.09 34.08
CA SER A 37 3.28 10.71 33.13
C SER A 37 3.51 12.22 33.02
N THR A 38 3.84 12.89 34.08
CA THR A 38 4.18 14.33 34.07
C THR A 38 5.43 14.60 33.26
N ILE A 39 6.52 13.83 33.48
CA ILE A 39 7.75 13.97 32.69
C ILE A 39 7.50 13.69 31.22
N ALA A 40 6.78 12.61 30.88
CA ALA A 40 6.42 12.28 29.51
C ALA A 40 5.57 13.38 28.84
N THR A 41 4.63 13.96 29.58
CA THR A 41 3.79 15.07 29.08
C THR A 41 4.61 16.34 28.84
N LEU A 42 5.49 16.71 29.77
CA LEU A 42 6.37 17.87 29.61
C LEU A 42 7.34 17.68 28.43
N PHE A 43 7.89 16.48 28.27
CA PHE A 43 8.75 16.14 27.13
C PHE A 43 7.99 16.22 25.80
N ALA A 44 6.77 15.67 25.74
CA ALA A 44 5.91 15.77 24.55
C ALA A 44 5.52 17.23 24.25
N ALA A 45 5.21 18.02 25.27
CA ALA A 45 4.93 19.45 25.12
C ALA A 45 6.15 20.23 24.64
N ALA A 46 7.35 19.92 25.14
CA ALA A 46 8.60 20.54 24.69
C ALA A 46 8.87 20.22 23.20
N ILE A 47 8.66 18.97 22.77
CA ILE A 47 8.76 18.59 21.34
C ILE A 47 7.71 19.33 20.52
N PHE A 48 6.47 19.38 20.98
CA PHE A 48 5.40 20.07 20.28
C PHE A 48 5.70 21.56 20.09
N LEU A 49 6.09 22.25 21.15
CA LEU A 49 6.39 23.67 21.10
C LEU A 49 7.73 23.98 20.38
N GLY A 50 8.74 23.13 20.56
CA GLY A 50 10.09 23.37 20.02
C GLY A 50 10.30 22.86 18.59
N VAL A 51 9.47 21.93 18.10
CA VAL A 51 9.62 21.33 16.77
C VAL A 51 8.38 21.54 15.91
N ILE A 52 7.21 21.14 16.41
CA ILE A 52 5.99 21.14 15.61
C ILE A 52 5.49 22.56 15.35
N VAL A 53 5.48 23.42 16.36
CA VAL A 53 5.01 24.80 16.21
C VAL A 53 5.90 25.58 15.23
N PRO A 54 7.25 25.59 15.36
CA PRO A 54 8.11 26.25 14.38
C PRO A 54 7.98 25.66 12.97
N PHE A 55 7.82 24.33 12.86
CA PHE A 55 7.59 23.69 11.56
C PHE A 55 6.28 24.16 10.92
N LEU A 56 5.18 24.23 11.70
CA LEU A 56 3.90 24.73 11.19
C LEU A 56 3.95 26.22 10.85
N GLN A 57 4.67 27.01 11.62
CA GLN A 57 4.90 28.41 11.32
C GLN A 57 5.63 28.56 9.98
N TRP A 58 6.76 27.89 9.81
CA TRP A 58 7.52 27.87 8.55
C TRP A 58 6.69 27.35 7.38
N ALA A 59 5.90 26.26 7.56
CA ALA A 59 5.18 25.60 6.49
C ALA A 59 3.87 26.28 6.08
N LEU A 60 3.23 27.05 6.98
CA LEU A 60 1.88 27.57 6.73
C LEU A 60 1.78 29.11 6.91
N ILE A 61 2.45 29.69 7.92
CA ILE A 61 2.27 31.11 8.27
C ILE A 61 3.23 31.97 7.44
N ASP A 62 4.51 31.61 7.43
CA ASP A 62 5.55 32.37 6.76
C ASP A 62 5.77 31.88 5.30
N ALA A 63 4.94 30.93 4.84
CA ALA A 63 5.11 30.26 3.56
C ALA A 63 4.57 31.04 2.38
N ASP A 64 5.28 30.95 1.24
CA ASP A 64 4.88 31.49 -0.05
C ASP A 64 4.10 30.45 -0.87
N PHE A 65 2.82 30.75 -1.14
CA PHE A 65 1.91 29.87 -1.89
C PHE A 65 1.63 30.36 -3.32
N ILE A 66 1.85 31.65 -3.60
CA ILE A 66 1.46 32.30 -4.85
C ILE A 66 2.70 32.84 -5.55
N GLY A 67 2.88 32.43 -6.79
CA GLY A 67 4.00 32.82 -7.64
C GLY A 67 4.19 31.84 -8.78
N THR A 68 5.12 32.14 -9.68
CA THR A 68 5.50 31.27 -10.81
C THR A 68 7.01 31.19 -10.99
N ARG A 69 7.77 31.97 -10.21
CA ARG A 69 9.22 32.10 -10.36
C ARG A 69 9.93 31.89 -9.01
N PRO A 70 11.19 31.47 -9.03
CA PRO A 70 11.98 31.32 -7.81
C PRO A 70 12.14 32.60 -6.99
N GLN A 71 12.06 33.77 -7.65
CA GLN A 71 12.16 35.08 -7.00
C GLN A 71 10.92 35.45 -6.18
N ASP A 72 9.79 34.77 -6.42
CA ASP A 72 8.53 35.00 -5.72
C ASP A 72 8.56 34.39 -4.30
N CYS A 73 9.64 33.65 -3.95
CA CYS A 73 9.83 33.07 -2.63
C CYS A 73 10.72 33.96 -1.75
N HIS A 74 10.19 34.41 -0.62
CA HIS A 74 10.86 35.34 0.32
C HIS A 74 11.91 34.65 1.23
N ARG A 75 11.99 33.31 1.22
CA ARG A 75 12.94 32.47 2.00
C ARG A 75 12.83 32.55 3.53
N GLU A 76 11.84 33.22 4.09
CA GLU A 76 11.56 33.21 5.52
C GLU A 76 10.75 31.98 5.93
N GLY A 77 9.89 31.49 5.02
CA GLY A 77 9.07 30.30 5.15
C GLY A 77 9.25 29.31 4.00
N ALA A 78 8.34 28.33 3.94
CA ALA A 78 8.34 27.32 2.88
C ALA A 78 7.93 27.91 1.52
N CYS A 79 8.68 27.60 0.47
CA CYS A 79 8.37 27.97 -0.90
C CYS A 79 7.48 26.93 -1.58
N TRP A 80 6.16 26.96 -1.36
CA TRP A 80 5.23 26.04 -2.01
C TRP A 80 5.02 26.34 -3.50
N VAL A 81 5.43 27.51 -3.97
CA VAL A 81 5.48 27.88 -5.40
C VAL A 81 6.27 26.85 -6.19
N PHE A 82 7.41 26.35 -5.64
CA PHE A 82 8.19 25.26 -6.22
C PHE A 82 7.35 24.02 -6.51
N VAL A 83 6.52 23.61 -5.57
CA VAL A 83 5.71 22.39 -5.70
C VAL A 83 4.68 22.54 -6.82
N TRP A 84 4.02 23.72 -6.89
CA TRP A 84 3.03 23.99 -7.92
C TRP A 84 3.64 24.03 -9.32
N GLU A 85 4.79 24.66 -9.46
CA GLU A 85 5.48 24.77 -10.74
C GLU A 85 6.04 23.42 -11.23
N LYS A 86 6.52 22.61 -10.30
CA LYS A 86 7.06 21.27 -10.58
C LYS A 86 6.02 20.15 -10.56
N LEU A 87 4.73 20.46 -10.30
CA LEU A 87 3.68 19.44 -10.11
C LEU A 87 3.56 18.50 -11.32
N GLY A 88 3.72 19.02 -12.53
CA GLY A 88 3.76 18.20 -13.74
C GLY A 88 4.87 17.15 -13.70
N GLN A 89 6.09 17.57 -13.34
CA GLN A 89 7.23 16.66 -13.20
C GLN A 89 7.01 15.65 -12.05
N LEU A 90 6.41 16.08 -10.95
CA LEU A 90 6.13 15.21 -9.80
C LEU A 90 5.09 14.14 -10.11
N ILE A 91 4.09 14.45 -10.95
CA ILE A 91 3.01 13.50 -11.30
C ILE A 91 3.41 12.61 -12.48
N TYR A 92 3.98 13.19 -13.53
CA TYR A 92 4.19 12.51 -14.82
C TYR A 92 5.67 12.16 -15.09
N GLY A 93 6.61 12.61 -14.26
CA GLY A 93 8.05 12.43 -14.49
C GLY A 93 8.52 13.22 -15.72
N PHE A 94 9.17 12.51 -16.63
CA PHE A 94 9.65 13.07 -17.91
C PHE A 94 8.72 12.75 -19.10
N TYR A 95 7.50 12.31 -18.80
CA TYR A 95 6.50 12.03 -19.83
C TYR A 95 6.15 13.31 -20.60
N PRO A 96 6.11 13.27 -21.96
CA PRO A 96 5.82 14.47 -22.77
C PRO A 96 4.51 15.14 -22.37
N ALA A 97 4.53 16.47 -22.22
CA ALA A 97 3.39 17.22 -21.69
C ALA A 97 2.14 17.16 -22.59
N ASP A 98 2.32 17.11 -23.90
CA ASP A 98 1.27 16.93 -24.90
C ASP A 98 0.58 15.55 -24.80
N LEU A 99 1.22 14.59 -24.17
CA LEU A 99 0.74 13.21 -24.01
C LEU A 99 0.28 12.88 -22.59
N TRP A 100 0.24 13.82 -21.65
CA TRP A 100 -0.24 13.56 -20.27
C TRP A 100 -1.65 12.98 -20.21
N TRP A 101 -2.46 13.24 -21.24
CA TRP A 101 -3.78 12.64 -21.34
C TRP A 101 -3.77 11.10 -21.35
N GLN A 102 -2.72 10.44 -21.93
CA GLN A 102 -2.56 9.00 -21.93
C GLN A 102 -2.34 8.49 -20.49
N VAL A 103 -1.49 9.16 -19.71
CA VAL A 103 -1.26 8.83 -18.30
C VAL A 103 -2.54 9.02 -17.49
N ASN A 104 -3.26 10.13 -17.67
CA ASN A 104 -4.52 10.39 -17.00
C ASN A 104 -5.57 9.33 -17.33
N LEU A 105 -5.66 8.91 -18.60
CA LEU A 105 -6.55 7.84 -19.03
C LEU A 105 -6.19 6.53 -18.32
N SER A 106 -4.89 6.19 -18.23
CA SER A 106 -4.42 5.00 -17.50
C SER A 106 -4.81 5.05 -16.02
N LEU A 107 -4.65 6.19 -15.36
CA LEU A 107 -5.06 6.36 -13.96
C LEU A 107 -6.57 6.21 -13.78
N ILE A 108 -7.37 6.74 -14.70
CA ILE A 108 -8.83 6.55 -14.71
C ILE A 108 -9.18 5.07 -14.88
N VAL A 109 -8.53 4.37 -15.82
CA VAL A 109 -8.70 2.93 -16.03
C VAL A 109 -8.36 2.14 -14.76
N ILE A 110 -7.28 2.48 -14.07
CA ILE A 110 -6.90 1.86 -12.78
C ILE A 110 -8.03 2.04 -11.75
N VAL A 111 -8.49 3.27 -11.55
CA VAL A 111 -9.51 3.56 -10.53
C VAL A 111 -10.83 2.84 -10.85
N LEU A 112 -11.33 2.99 -12.07
CA LEU A 112 -12.61 2.39 -12.47
C LEU A 112 -12.51 0.87 -12.55
N GLY A 113 -11.42 0.33 -13.08
CA GLY A 113 -11.21 -1.10 -13.20
C GLY A 113 -11.05 -1.80 -11.85
N CYS A 114 -10.28 -1.21 -10.92
CA CYS A 114 -10.18 -1.72 -9.55
C CYS A 114 -11.51 -1.64 -8.81
N ALA A 115 -12.27 -0.55 -8.96
CA ALA A 115 -13.60 -0.43 -8.38
C ALA A 115 -14.59 -1.47 -8.97
N GLY A 116 -14.53 -1.70 -10.28
CA GLY A 116 -15.31 -2.73 -10.96
C GLY A 116 -14.95 -4.15 -10.51
N ALA A 117 -13.66 -4.47 -10.43
CA ALA A 117 -13.18 -5.75 -9.91
C ALA A 117 -13.63 -5.98 -8.46
N PHE A 118 -13.57 -4.95 -7.62
CA PHE A 118 -14.06 -5.02 -6.24
C PHE A 118 -15.58 -5.23 -6.17
N ALA A 119 -16.37 -4.53 -6.98
CA ALA A 119 -17.82 -4.70 -7.04
C ALA A 119 -18.22 -6.11 -7.49
N LEU A 120 -17.48 -6.70 -8.45
CA LEU A 120 -17.67 -8.09 -8.88
C LEU A 120 -17.33 -9.09 -7.77
N ALA A 121 -16.24 -8.83 -7.03
CA ALA A 121 -15.84 -9.66 -5.89
C ALA A 121 -16.93 -9.69 -4.80
N GLN A 122 -17.58 -8.56 -4.54
CA GLN A 122 -18.70 -8.49 -3.59
C GLN A 122 -19.93 -9.31 -4.02
N ARG A 123 -20.11 -9.54 -5.32
CA ARG A 123 -21.19 -10.39 -5.87
C ARG A 123 -20.80 -11.87 -5.97
N TYR A 124 -19.74 -12.29 -5.29
CA TYR A 124 -19.17 -13.65 -5.32
C TYR A 124 -18.70 -14.11 -6.72
N GLN A 125 -18.48 -13.17 -7.62
CA GLN A 125 -17.96 -13.43 -8.97
C GLN A 125 -16.41 -13.37 -8.97
N ILE A 126 -15.77 -14.26 -8.22
CA ILE A 126 -14.31 -14.24 -8.01
C ILE A 126 -13.55 -14.29 -9.34
N VAL A 127 -13.96 -15.17 -10.27
CA VAL A 127 -13.30 -15.30 -11.59
C VAL A 127 -13.45 -14.01 -12.39
N GLY A 128 -14.67 -13.44 -12.43
CA GLY A 128 -14.92 -12.17 -13.11
C GLY A 128 -14.10 -11.02 -12.51
N SER A 129 -13.97 -10.99 -11.18
CA SER A 129 -13.12 -10.00 -10.49
C SER A 129 -11.65 -10.10 -10.86
N ILE A 130 -11.10 -11.32 -10.92
CA ILE A 130 -9.71 -11.55 -11.33
C ILE A 130 -9.51 -11.13 -12.79
N ILE A 131 -10.41 -11.51 -13.69
CA ILE A 131 -10.35 -11.13 -15.12
C ILE A 131 -10.39 -9.61 -15.25
N ALA A 132 -11.35 -8.96 -14.59
CA ALA A 132 -11.50 -7.49 -14.61
C ALA A 132 -10.22 -6.81 -14.12
N TYR A 133 -9.61 -7.30 -13.04
CA TYR A 133 -8.36 -6.77 -12.52
C TYR A 133 -7.20 -6.95 -13.51
N LEU A 134 -7.01 -8.15 -14.05
CA LEU A 134 -5.94 -8.43 -15.03
C LEU A 134 -6.11 -7.59 -16.31
N THR A 135 -7.36 -7.42 -16.78
CA THR A 135 -7.68 -6.54 -17.90
C THR A 135 -7.33 -5.09 -17.58
N THR A 136 -7.66 -4.62 -16.38
CA THR A 136 -7.32 -3.27 -15.92
C THR A 136 -5.80 -3.04 -15.94
N VAL A 137 -5.04 -3.98 -15.39
CA VAL A 137 -3.58 -3.94 -15.35
C VAL A 137 -3.00 -3.87 -16.77
N PHE A 138 -3.45 -4.77 -17.64
CA PHE A 138 -2.98 -4.84 -19.02
C PHE A 138 -3.31 -3.55 -19.80
N VAL A 139 -4.56 -3.12 -19.77
CA VAL A 139 -5.00 -1.90 -20.47
C VAL A 139 -4.26 -0.67 -19.96
N SER A 140 -4.07 -0.53 -18.64
CA SER A 140 -3.36 0.61 -18.07
C SER A 140 -1.90 0.67 -18.52
N PHE A 141 -1.22 -0.47 -18.60
CA PHE A 141 0.16 -0.56 -19.07
C PHE A 141 0.26 -0.19 -20.55
N GLU A 142 -0.61 -0.74 -21.42
CA GLU A 142 -0.63 -0.47 -22.85
C GLU A 142 -1.01 0.99 -23.16
N VAL A 143 -1.89 1.60 -22.36
CA VAL A 143 -2.26 3.02 -22.50
C VAL A 143 -1.06 3.93 -22.21
N VAL A 144 -0.32 3.68 -21.13
CA VAL A 144 0.89 4.47 -20.82
C VAL A 144 1.98 4.25 -21.87
N GLY A 145 2.10 3.02 -22.39
CA GLY A 145 3.03 2.69 -23.47
C GLY A 145 2.66 3.29 -24.82
N GLY A 146 1.41 3.74 -25.00
CA GLY A 146 0.90 4.28 -26.26
C GLY A 146 0.68 3.19 -27.33
N ALA A 147 0.27 1.99 -26.92
CA ALA A 147 0.12 0.85 -27.85
C ALA A 147 -1.20 0.84 -28.62
N PHE A 148 -2.20 1.62 -28.22
CA PHE A 148 -3.50 1.65 -28.90
C PHE A 148 -3.50 2.58 -30.12
N PRO A 149 -4.34 2.32 -31.14
CA PRO A 149 -4.48 3.18 -32.30
C PRO A 149 -4.79 4.64 -31.93
N GLY A 150 -4.06 5.58 -32.50
CA GLY A 150 -4.20 7.02 -32.21
C GLY A 150 -3.40 7.50 -30.98
N MET A 151 -2.67 6.60 -30.31
CA MET A 151 -1.74 6.96 -29.23
C MET A 151 -0.31 7.04 -29.76
N THR A 152 0.52 7.83 -29.06
CA THR A 152 1.94 7.94 -29.38
C THR A 152 2.73 7.05 -28.41
N SER A 153 3.58 6.21 -28.95
CA SER A 153 4.46 5.36 -28.12
C SER A 153 5.47 6.22 -27.37
N VAL A 154 5.56 6.00 -26.06
CA VAL A 154 6.48 6.70 -25.18
C VAL A 154 7.43 5.70 -24.52
N PRO A 155 8.75 5.84 -24.72
CA PRO A 155 9.74 4.92 -24.16
C PRO A 155 9.71 4.96 -22.63
N VAL A 156 9.95 3.82 -22.01
CA VAL A 156 9.84 3.58 -20.55
C VAL A 156 10.77 4.49 -19.73
N GLU A 157 11.88 4.93 -20.32
CA GLU A 157 12.86 5.83 -19.70
C GLU A 157 12.27 7.22 -19.39
N LYS A 158 11.19 7.58 -20.09
CA LYS A 158 10.44 8.84 -19.84
C LYS A 158 9.30 8.67 -18.82
N TRP A 159 8.98 7.44 -18.43
CA TRP A 159 7.94 7.20 -17.43
C TRP A 159 8.47 7.56 -16.04
N GLY A 160 7.65 8.21 -15.23
CA GLY A 160 8.10 8.62 -13.89
C GLY A 160 6.98 9.24 -13.05
N GLY A 161 7.38 9.82 -11.93
CA GLY A 161 6.49 10.52 -11.02
C GLY A 161 5.50 9.61 -10.30
N LEU A 162 4.43 10.22 -9.81
CA LEU A 162 3.35 9.52 -9.10
C LEU A 162 2.67 8.48 -10.00
N SER A 163 2.63 8.71 -11.31
CA SER A 163 2.00 7.81 -12.26
C SER A 163 2.66 6.43 -12.29
N ILE A 164 3.99 6.36 -12.30
CA ILE A 164 4.70 5.08 -12.30
C ILE A 164 4.63 4.41 -10.92
N THR A 165 4.63 5.17 -9.83
CA THR A 165 4.39 4.67 -8.48
C THR A 165 3.06 3.92 -8.40
N LEU A 166 1.97 4.54 -8.90
CA LEU A 166 0.64 3.95 -8.90
C LEU A 166 0.52 2.76 -9.87
N LEU A 167 1.18 2.82 -11.02
CA LEU A 167 1.19 1.73 -11.98
C LEU A 167 1.91 0.49 -11.41
N LEU A 168 3.14 0.67 -10.88
CA LEU A 168 3.90 -0.41 -10.22
C LEU A 168 3.14 -0.98 -9.02
N PHE A 169 2.54 -0.13 -8.20
CA PHE A 169 1.72 -0.56 -7.07
C PHE A 169 0.54 -1.41 -7.52
N THR A 170 -0.20 -0.95 -8.55
CA THR A 170 -1.39 -1.68 -9.02
C THR A 170 -1.00 -3.03 -9.60
N ILE A 171 -0.06 -3.07 -10.53
CA ILE A 171 0.39 -4.32 -11.16
C ILE A 171 1.03 -5.24 -10.12
N GLY A 172 1.93 -4.68 -9.30
CA GLY A 172 2.65 -5.40 -8.25
C GLY A 172 1.73 -6.05 -7.22
N THR A 173 0.66 -5.34 -6.81
CA THR A 173 -0.35 -5.85 -5.88
C THR A 173 -0.98 -7.14 -6.39
N GLY A 174 -1.48 -7.16 -7.63
CA GLY A 174 -2.16 -8.34 -8.16
C GLY A 174 -1.26 -9.54 -8.34
N ILE A 175 -0.09 -9.33 -8.95
CA ILE A 175 0.89 -10.39 -9.17
C ILE A 175 1.36 -10.96 -7.82
N SER A 176 1.72 -10.08 -6.87
CA SER A 176 2.21 -10.50 -5.55
C SER A 176 1.13 -11.20 -4.73
N PHE A 177 -0.14 -10.81 -4.85
CA PHE A 177 -1.24 -11.47 -4.16
C PHE A 177 -1.46 -12.90 -4.68
N ILE A 178 -1.48 -13.08 -6.00
CA ILE A 178 -1.66 -14.40 -6.63
C ILE A 178 -0.46 -15.29 -6.30
N PHE A 179 0.76 -14.82 -6.54
CA PHE A 179 1.97 -15.60 -6.30
C PHE A 179 2.18 -15.88 -4.81
N GLY A 180 1.95 -14.90 -3.93
CA GLY A 180 1.96 -15.07 -2.48
C GLY A 180 0.94 -16.09 -1.98
N GLY A 181 -0.27 -16.10 -2.57
CA GLY A 181 -1.28 -17.13 -2.29
C GLY A 181 -0.82 -18.54 -2.64
N ILE A 182 -0.21 -18.71 -3.82
CA ILE A 182 0.38 -19.98 -4.26
C ILE A 182 1.48 -20.44 -3.31
N LEU A 183 2.38 -19.54 -2.92
CA LEU A 183 3.47 -19.82 -1.97
C LEU A 183 2.93 -20.20 -0.58
N ALA A 184 1.91 -19.48 -0.07
CA ALA A 184 1.28 -19.79 1.22
C ALA A 184 0.66 -21.18 1.23
N LEU A 185 -0.04 -21.57 0.17
CA LEU A 185 -0.59 -22.91 0.00
C LEU A 185 0.51 -23.97 -0.17
N GLY A 186 1.56 -23.65 -0.92
CA GLY A 186 2.72 -24.52 -1.15
C GLY A 186 3.44 -24.85 0.17
N ARG A 187 3.63 -23.88 1.05
CA ARG A 187 4.23 -24.09 2.40
C ARG A 187 3.41 -25.00 3.30
N ARG A 188 2.12 -25.18 3.01
CA ARG A 188 1.22 -26.13 3.71
C ARG A 188 1.06 -27.47 3.02
N SER A 189 1.75 -27.67 1.89
CA SER A 189 1.68 -28.91 1.13
C SER A 189 2.16 -30.11 1.96
N LYS A 190 1.49 -31.25 1.80
CA LYS A 190 1.96 -32.53 2.35
C LYS A 190 3.21 -33.06 1.63
N ARG A 191 3.48 -32.58 0.40
CA ARG A 191 4.63 -32.98 -0.38
C ARG A 191 5.86 -32.22 0.13
N PRO A 192 6.88 -32.92 0.68
CA PRO A 192 8.02 -32.27 1.36
C PRO A 192 8.82 -31.37 0.40
N LEU A 193 8.96 -31.77 -0.86
CA LEU A 193 9.67 -30.98 -1.88
C LEU A 193 8.98 -29.62 -2.13
N ILE A 194 7.67 -29.62 -2.37
CA ILE A 194 6.91 -28.37 -2.60
C ILE A 194 6.99 -27.46 -1.37
N ARG A 195 6.77 -28.03 -0.17
CA ARG A 195 6.86 -27.29 1.07
C ARG A 195 8.26 -26.71 1.27
N GLY A 196 9.30 -27.50 1.01
CA GLY A 196 10.70 -27.07 1.14
C GLY A 196 11.04 -25.90 0.21
N VAL A 197 10.76 -26.05 -1.09
CA VAL A 197 11.02 -25.02 -2.10
C VAL A 197 10.30 -23.71 -1.76
N CYS A 198 8.99 -23.77 -1.46
CA CYS A 198 8.22 -22.56 -1.10
C CYS A 198 8.73 -21.95 0.21
N SER A 199 9.17 -22.74 1.19
CA SER A 199 9.70 -22.21 2.45
C SER A 199 11.03 -21.54 2.25
N VAL A 200 11.96 -22.18 1.55
CA VAL A 200 13.29 -21.61 1.23
C VAL A 200 13.14 -20.30 0.46
N TYR A 201 12.27 -20.27 -0.55
CA TYR A 201 12.01 -19.04 -1.31
C TYR A 201 11.54 -17.89 -0.41
N VAL A 202 10.51 -18.13 0.41
CA VAL A 202 9.93 -17.07 1.27
C VAL A 202 10.95 -16.60 2.31
N GLU A 203 11.68 -17.51 2.97
CA GLU A 203 12.70 -17.14 3.96
C GLU A 203 13.86 -16.39 3.31
N PHE A 204 14.31 -16.82 2.12
CA PHE A 204 15.37 -16.14 1.37
C PHE A 204 14.98 -14.73 0.98
N MET A 205 13.80 -14.57 0.32
CA MET A 205 13.33 -13.24 -0.14
C MET A 205 13.10 -12.25 1.02
N ARG A 206 12.69 -12.75 2.19
CA ARG A 206 12.53 -11.92 3.39
C ARG A 206 13.82 -11.65 4.15
N GLY A 207 14.83 -12.48 3.93
CA GLY A 207 16.16 -12.31 4.53
C GLY A 207 17.10 -11.38 3.75
N VAL A 208 16.79 -11.12 2.47
CA VAL A 208 17.62 -10.27 1.59
C VAL A 208 17.00 -8.87 1.51
N PRO A 209 17.80 -7.78 1.59
CA PRO A 209 17.29 -6.43 1.40
C PRO A 209 16.66 -6.24 0.02
N LEU A 210 15.51 -5.53 -0.06
CA LEU A 210 14.83 -5.26 -1.34
C LEU A 210 15.76 -4.62 -2.38
N ILE A 211 16.64 -3.73 -1.94
CA ILE A 211 17.59 -3.06 -2.82
C ILE A 211 18.48 -4.05 -3.58
N ALA A 212 18.94 -5.10 -2.91
CA ALA A 212 19.75 -6.15 -3.54
C ALA A 212 18.94 -6.95 -4.56
N ILE A 213 17.66 -7.23 -4.26
CA ILE A 213 16.73 -7.90 -5.20
C ILE A 213 16.51 -7.04 -6.44
N LEU A 214 16.35 -5.72 -6.28
CA LEU A 214 16.20 -4.79 -7.41
C LEU A 214 17.46 -4.76 -8.28
N PHE A 215 18.65 -4.71 -7.69
CA PHE A 215 19.89 -4.80 -8.45
C PHE A 215 20.02 -6.13 -9.21
N ILE A 216 19.69 -7.24 -8.57
CA ILE A 216 19.67 -8.56 -9.23
C ILE A 216 18.69 -8.55 -10.41
N ALA A 217 17.47 -8.03 -10.21
CA ALA A 217 16.46 -8.02 -11.25
C ALA A 217 16.81 -7.07 -12.41
N VAL A 218 17.42 -5.92 -12.15
CA VAL A 218 17.71 -4.93 -13.18
C VAL A 218 19.04 -5.18 -13.88
N VAL A 219 20.08 -5.57 -13.14
CA VAL A 219 21.44 -5.69 -13.67
C VAL A 219 21.78 -7.13 -14.08
N LEU A 220 21.43 -8.12 -13.23
CA LEU A 220 21.84 -9.51 -13.50
C LEU A 220 20.83 -10.25 -14.38
N LEU A 221 19.52 -10.04 -14.24
CA LEU A 221 18.51 -10.76 -15.01
C LEU A 221 18.73 -10.69 -16.53
N PRO A 222 19.09 -9.54 -17.15
CA PRO A 222 19.36 -9.48 -18.59
C PRO A 222 20.49 -10.41 -19.06
N LEU A 223 21.47 -10.67 -18.19
CA LEU A 223 22.61 -11.56 -18.52
C LEU A 223 22.20 -13.03 -18.67
N PHE A 224 21.07 -13.41 -18.08
CA PHE A 224 20.53 -14.77 -18.15
C PHE A 224 19.45 -14.95 -19.22
N LEU A 225 19.02 -13.87 -19.89
CA LEU A 225 18.02 -13.95 -20.95
C LEU A 225 18.68 -14.40 -22.26
N PRO A 226 18.14 -15.46 -22.92
CA PRO A 226 18.70 -15.95 -24.18
C PRO A 226 18.54 -14.95 -25.32
N GLY A 227 19.56 -14.82 -26.16
CA GLY A 227 19.47 -14.10 -27.44
C GLY A 227 19.38 -12.59 -27.37
N GLY A 228 19.81 -11.95 -26.27
CA GLY A 228 19.77 -10.49 -26.13
C GLY A 228 18.36 -9.92 -26.02
N ALA A 229 17.40 -10.72 -25.59
CA ALA A 229 16.04 -10.25 -25.30
C ALA A 229 16.10 -9.19 -24.19
N GLU A 230 16.02 -7.94 -24.57
CA GLU A 230 16.00 -6.81 -23.65
C GLU A 230 14.60 -6.67 -23.02
N ALA A 231 14.41 -7.27 -21.84
CA ALA A 231 13.27 -6.87 -21.01
C ALA A 231 13.44 -5.39 -20.66
N ASN A 232 12.41 -4.56 -20.91
CA ASN A 232 12.46 -3.15 -20.58
C ASN A 232 12.66 -2.96 -19.07
N MET A 233 13.17 -1.80 -18.67
CA MET A 233 13.53 -1.51 -17.28
C MET A 233 12.33 -1.62 -16.33
N PHE A 234 11.15 -1.19 -16.77
CA PHE A 234 9.93 -1.30 -15.98
C PHE A 234 9.62 -2.75 -15.62
N LEU A 235 9.69 -3.66 -16.58
CA LEU A 235 9.41 -5.09 -16.37
C LEU A 235 10.42 -5.71 -15.40
N ARG A 236 11.70 -5.37 -15.52
CA ARG A 236 12.75 -5.85 -14.60
C ARG A 236 12.52 -5.39 -13.17
N VAL A 237 12.21 -4.10 -12.97
CA VAL A 237 11.84 -3.54 -11.67
C VAL A 237 10.58 -4.21 -11.11
N LEU A 238 9.55 -4.36 -11.94
CA LEU A 238 8.29 -5.01 -11.56
C LEU A 238 8.52 -6.46 -11.10
N ILE A 239 9.35 -7.22 -11.81
CA ILE A 239 9.70 -8.60 -11.41
C ILE A 239 10.36 -8.60 -10.03
N GLY A 240 11.35 -7.73 -9.79
CA GLY A 240 12.04 -7.62 -8.50
C GLY A 240 11.07 -7.31 -7.36
N LEU A 241 10.22 -6.29 -7.54
CA LEU A 241 9.20 -5.89 -6.57
C LEU A 241 8.19 -7.02 -6.31
N CYS A 242 7.70 -7.69 -7.37
CA CYS A 242 6.73 -8.77 -7.24
C CYS A 242 7.30 -9.98 -6.52
N LEU A 243 8.52 -10.39 -6.85
CA LEU A 243 9.21 -11.50 -6.18
C LEU A 243 9.38 -11.21 -4.68
N TYR A 244 9.83 -10.02 -4.33
CA TYR A 244 10.00 -9.59 -2.94
C TYR A 244 8.66 -9.54 -2.21
N THR A 245 7.71 -8.77 -2.72
CA THR A 245 6.40 -8.54 -2.07
C THR A 245 5.58 -9.81 -1.94
N SER A 246 5.68 -10.75 -2.89
CA SER A 246 4.99 -12.05 -2.82
C SER A 246 5.40 -12.87 -1.61
N SER A 247 6.62 -12.73 -1.12
CA SER A 247 7.11 -13.42 0.07
C SER A 247 6.42 -12.93 1.35
N TYR A 248 6.22 -11.63 1.48
CA TYR A 248 5.48 -11.01 2.59
C TYR A 248 3.97 -11.30 2.48
N MET A 249 3.43 -11.24 1.26
CA MET A 249 2.05 -11.61 1.00
C MET A 249 1.77 -13.07 1.36
N ALA A 250 2.70 -13.98 1.03
CA ALA A 250 2.61 -15.40 1.39
C ALA A 250 2.56 -15.58 2.91
N GLU A 251 3.35 -14.82 3.67
CA GLU A 251 3.37 -14.91 5.13
C GLU A 251 2.07 -14.37 5.74
N ALA A 252 1.55 -13.25 5.23
CA ALA A 252 0.27 -12.69 5.67
C ALA A 252 -0.89 -13.68 5.44
N ILE A 253 -0.97 -14.28 4.25
CA ILE A 253 -1.99 -15.28 3.92
C ILE A 253 -1.80 -16.55 4.75
N ARG A 254 -0.55 -17.03 4.96
CA ARG A 254 -0.26 -18.18 5.79
C ARG A 254 -0.68 -17.99 7.25
N ALA A 255 -0.45 -16.80 7.80
CA ALA A 255 -0.92 -16.45 9.15
C ALA A 255 -2.44 -16.56 9.24
N GLY A 256 -3.19 -16.03 8.26
CA GLY A 256 -4.64 -16.21 8.19
C GLY A 256 -5.08 -17.65 8.07
N LEU A 257 -4.42 -18.44 7.22
CA LEU A 257 -4.70 -19.90 7.08
C LEU A 257 -4.47 -20.69 8.38
N ASN A 258 -3.50 -20.28 9.19
CA ASN A 258 -3.22 -20.92 10.48
C ASN A 258 -4.19 -20.49 11.59
N ALA A 259 -4.80 -19.31 11.45
CA ALA A 259 -5.75 -18.80 12.44
C ALA A 259 -7.17 -19.39 12.30
N VAL A 260 -7.46 -20.10 11.20
CA VAL A 260 -8.75 -20.83 11.06
C VAL A 260 -8.77 -22.02 12.01
N SER A 261 -9.83 -22.09 12.83
CA SER A 261 -9.95 -23.12 13.88
C SER A 261 -9.90 -24.54 13.31
N PRO A 262 -9.27 -25.50 14.03
CA PRO A 262 -9.32 -26.92 13.65
C PRO A 262 -10.75 -27.44 13.53
N GLY A 263 -11.67 -27.03 14.42
CA GLY A 263 -13.06 -27.43 14.39
C GLY A 263 -13.79 -27.05 13.10
N SER A 264 -13.47 -25.93 12.46
CA SER A 264 -14.03 -25.58 11.15
C SER A 264 -13.64 -26.59 10.06
N ARG A 265 -12.41 -27.14 10.14
CA ARG A 265 -11.94 -28.18 9.21
C ARG A 265 -12.55 -29.54 9.51
N GLU A 266 -12.69 -29.87 10.78
CA GLU A 266 -13.33 -31.13 11.23
C GLU A 266 -14.80 -31.15 10.83
N ALA A 267 -15.52 -30.02 10.98
CA ALA A 267 -16.90 -29.87 10.56
C ALA A 267 -17.08 -30.11 9.06
N VAL A 268 -16.17 -29.60 8.21
CA VAL A 268 -16.15 -29.84 6.76
C VAL A 268 -16.08 -31.32 6.43
N TYR A 269 -15.24 -32.08 7.14
CA TYR A 269 -15.10 -33.52 6.94
C TYR A 269 -16.33 -34.29 7.47
N ALA A 270 -16.90 -33.88 8.59
CA ALA A 270 -18.11 -34.46 9.15
C ALA A 270 -19.32 -34.30 8.21
N LEU A 271 -19.37 -33.21 7.42
CA LEU A 271 -20.37 -32.96 6.37
C LEU A 271 -20.09 -33.73 5.07
N GLY A 272 -19.08 -34.63 5.02
CA GLY A 272 -18.75 -35.42 3.84
C GLY A 272 -18.15 -34.62 2.66
N MET A 273 -17.73 -33.37 2.89
CA MET A 273 -17.11 -32.58 1.85
C MET A 273 -15.69 -33.10 1.50
N SER A 274 -15.37 -33.08 0.19
CA SER A 274 -14.00 -33.38 -0.20
C SER A 274 -13.03 -32.34 0.40
N ARG A 275 -11.79 -32.76 0.65
CA ARG A 275 -10.76 -31.87 1.22
C ARG A 275 -10.58 -30.60 0.41
N TRP A 276 -10.58 -30.70 -0.92
CA TRP A 276 -10.45 -29.56 -1.82
C TRP A 276 -11.62 -28.57 -1.71
N ASN A 277 -12.85 -29.09 -1.70
CA ASN A 277 -14.04 -28.26 -1.55
C ASN A 277 -14.11 -27.60 -0.18
N GLY A 278 -13.71 -28.30 0.87
CA GLY A 278 -13.65 -27.75 2.21
C GLY A 278 -12.62 -26.62 2.34
N GLU A 279 -11.41 -26.82 1.82
CA GLU A 279 -10.39 -25.77 1.82
C GLU A 279 -10.86 -24.58 0.95
N LYS A 280 -11.41 -24.80 -0.24
CA LYS A 280 -11.84 -23.74 -1.17
C LYS A 280 -13.06 -22.95 -0.67
N LEU A 281 -14.09 -23.62 -0.17
CA LEU A 281 -15.38 -23.00 0.13
C LEU A 281 -15.51 -22.52 1.58
N VAL A 282 -14.73 -23.09 2.50
CA VAL A 282 -14.86 -22.81 3.94
C VAL A 282 -13.59 -22.21 4.52
N VAL A 283 -12.45 -22.90 4.38
CA VAL A 283 -11.22 -22.50 5.06
C VAL A 283 -10.59 -21.26 4.42
N PHE A 284 -10.44 -21.27 3.09
CA PHE A 284 -9.74 -20.18 2.39
C PHE A 284 -10.44 -18.82 2.51
N PRO A 285 -11.78 -18.71 2.35
CA PRO A 285 -12.48 -17.44 2.57
C PRO A 285 -12.32 -16.91 3.99
N GLN A 286 -12.41 -17.78 5.01
CA GLN A 286 -12.19 -17.39 6.41
C GLN A 286 -10.75 -16.93 6.64
N ALA A 287 -9.78 -17.65 6.08
CA ALA A 287 -8.36 -17.32 6.18
C ALA A 287 -8.04 -15.97 5.55
N LEU A 288 -8.64 -15.66 4.39
CA LEU A 288 -8.46 -14.35 3.73
C LEU A 288 -8.95 -13.20 4.60
N ILE A 289 -10.12 -13.34 5.23
CA ILE A 289 -10.64 -12.32 6.15
C ILE A 289 -9.66 -12.07 7.30
N VAL A 290 -9.14 -13.13 7.91
CA VAL A 290 -8.18 -13.02 9.02
C VAL A 290 -6.83 -12.47 8.56
N SER A 291 -6.44 -12.71 7.30
CA SER A 291 -5.18 -12.20 6.75
C SER A 291 -5.25 -10.73 6.29
N LEU A 292 -6.44 -10.14 6.18
CA LEU A 292 -6.63 -8.77 5.66
C LEU A 292 -5.70 -7.73 6.27
N PRO A 293 -5.52 -7.63 7.61
CA PRO A 293 -4.61 -6.65 8.20
C PRO A 293 -3.16 -6.82 7.70
N GLY A 294 -2.69 -8.06 7.63
CA GLY A 294 -1.34 -8.38 7.13
C GLY A 294 -1.19 -8.08 5.64
N VAL A 295 -2.21 -8.40 4.84
CA VAL A 295 -2.25 -8.06 3.41
C VAL A 295 -2.18 -6.56 3.20
N ILE A 296 -3.01 -5.78 3.92
CA ILE A 296 -3.03 -4.31 3.82
C ILE A 296 -1.69 -3.72 4.23
N ASN A 297 -1.07 -4.20 5.30
CA ASN A 297 0.26 -3.76 5.71
C ASN A 297 1.31 -4.04 4.62
N THR A 298 1.22 -5.18 3.93
CA THR A 298 2.10 -5.51 2.80
C THR A 298 1.86 -4.56 1.62
N LEU A 299 0.61 -4.17 1.34
CA LEU A 299 0.30 -3.19 0.29
C LEU A 299 0.83 -1.79 0.62
N ILE A 300 0.69 -1.35 1.88
CA ILE A 300 1.25 -0.08 2.36
C ILE A 300 2.79 -0.09 2.25
N ALA A 301 3.43 -1.23 2.55
CA ALA A 301 4.87 -1.39 2.36
C ALA A 301 5.23 -1.27 0.87
N LEU A 302 4.52 -1.96 -0.03
CA LEU A 302 4.77 -1.92 -1.48
C LEU A 302 4.75 -0.50 -2.06
N VAL A 303 3.79 0.35 -1.63
CA VAL A 303 3.75 1.77 -2.06
C VAL A 303 5.04 2.50 -1.68
N LYS A 304 5.56 2.26 -0.48
CA LYS A 304 6.80 2.90 -0.02
C LYS A 304 8.03 2.30 -0.69
N ASP A 305 8.01 1.00 -0.95
CA ASP A 305 9.09 0.25 -1.57
C ASP A 305 9.34 0.70 -3.02
N THR A 306 8.34 1.27 -3.70
CA THR A 306 8.56 1.89 -5.02
C THR A 306 9.59 3.00 -4.98
N SER A 307 9.76 3.71 -3.86
CA SER A 307 10.75 4.78 -3.74
C SER A 307 12.21 4.30 -3.86
N LEU A 308 12.47 3.01 -3.69
CA LEU A 308 13.80 2.43 -3.83
C LEU A 308 14.23 2.21 -5.29
N ILE A 309 13.30 2.31 -6.25
CA ILE A 309 13.61 2.09 -7.67
C ILE A 309 14.52 3.19 -8.28
N ILE A 310 14.63 4.34 -7.62
CA ILE A 310 15.55 5.40 -8.01
C ILE A 310 17.00 4.89 -8.09
N ILE A 311 17.38 3.94 -7.23
CA ILE A 311 18.74 3.39 -7.15
C ILE A 311 19.12 2.64 -8.41
N VAL A 312 18.14 2.06 -9.09
CA VAL A 312 18.34 1.35 -10.36
C VAL A 312 18.02 2.25 -11.58
N GLY A 313 17.83 3.57 -11.36
CA GLY A 313 17.70 4.57 -12.44
C GLY A 313 16.28 4.81 -12.93
N MET A 314 15.26 4.33 -12.24
CA MET A 314 13.86 4.64 -12.53
C MET A 314 13.31 5.63 -11.51
N HIS A 315 12.65 6.68 -11.97
CA HIS A 315 12.23 7.79 -11.11
C HIS A 315 10.74 7.71 -10.79
N ASP A 316 10.42 7.12 -9.62
CA ASP A 316 9.09 7.16 -9.03
C ASP A 316 8.72 8.57 -8.52
N PHE A 317 7.69 8.69 -7.72
CA PHE A 317 7.28 9.97 -7.14
C PHE A 317 8.37 10.63 -6.29
N LEU A 318 9.06 9.87 -5.42
CA LEU A 318 10.16 10.40 -4.62
C LEU A 318 11.38 10.73 -5.48
N GLY A 319 11.73 9.86 -6.43
CA GLY A 319 12.83 10.09 -7.36
C GLY A 319 12.60 11.32 -8.25
N SER A 320 11.39 11.51 -8.76
CA SER A 320 11.02 12.71 -9.52
C SER A 320 11.04 13.97 -8.65
N THR A 321 10.68 13.86 -7.36
CA THR A 321 10.79 14.97 -6.41
C THR A 321 12.25 15.34 -6.17
N GLN A 322 13.13 14.35 -5.99
CA GLN A 322 14.58 14.58 -5.80
C GLN A 322 15.20 15.26 -7.02
N LEU A 323 14.83 14.84 -8.23
CA LEU A 323 15.27 15.51 -9.46
C LEU A 323 14.74 16.93 -9.60
N ALA A 324 13.50 17.18 -9.20
CA ALA A 324 12.93 18.52 -9.21
C ALA A 324 13.66 19.46 -8.23
N MET A 325 14.01 18.95 -7.02
CA MET A 325 14.79 19.70 -6.02
C MET A 325 16.23 19.96 -6.44
N ALA A 326 16.79 19.15 -7.36
CA ALA A 326 18.13 19.37 -7.91
C ALA A 326 18.20 20.51 -8.94
N ASP A 327 17.07 21.11 -9.31
CA ASP A 327 17.03 22.28 -10.18
C ASP A 327 17.59 23.51 -9.45
N VAL A 328 18.81 23.90 -9.83
CA VAL A 328 19.57 24.97 -9.20
C VAL A 328 18.88 26.34 -9.24
N THR A 329 17.91 26.53 -10.15
CA THR A 329 17.18 27.80 -10.27
C THR A 329 16.29 28.07 -9.06
N TRP A 330 15.82 27.02 -8.39
CA TRP A 330 14.96 27.11 -7.20
C TRP A 330 15.73 27.25 -5.89
N GLY A 331 17.09 27.09 -5.95
CA GLY A 331 17.93 27.15 -4.77
C GLY A 331 17.68 25.96 -3.81
N ASN A 332 17.68 26.21 -2.51
CA ASN A 332 17.49 25.15 -1.51
C ASN A 332 16.00 24.98 -1.17
N VAL A 333 15.32 24.08 -1.85
CA VAL A 333 13.90 23.69 -1.64
C VAL A 333 13.78 22.25 -1.12
N LEU A 334 14.80 21.79 -0.39
CA LEU A 334 14.91 20.42 0.07
C LEU A 334 13.76 20.03 1.03
N TRP A 335 13.45 20.94 1.96
CA TRP A 335 12.42 20.70 2.96
C TRP A 335 11.02 20.69 2.36
N GLU A 336 10.73 21.58 1.42
CA GLU A 336 9.48 21.66 0.68
C GLU A 336 9.22 20.39 -0.13
N GLY A 337 10.21 19.94 -0.87
CA GLY A 337 10.11 18.73 -1.68
C GLY A 337 9.86 17.49 -0.83
N TYR A 338 10.63 17.28 0.24
CA TYR A 338 10.43 16.12 1.13
C TYR A 338 9.16 16.24 1.97
N ALA A 339 8.78 17.42 2.44
CA ALA A 339 7.53 17.61 3.17
C ALA A 339 6.31 17.30 2.28
N PHE A 340 6.34 17.78 1.03
CA PHE A 340 5.28 17.46 0.06
C PHE A 340 5.25 15.97 -0.28
N ALA A 341 6.41 15.36 -0.58
CA ALA A 341 6.47 13.93 -0.85
C ALA A 341 5.96 13.11 0.34
N GLY A 342 6.39 13.45 1.55
CA GLY A 342 5.92 12.81 2.78
C GLY A 342 4.40 12.92 2.96
N LEU A 343 3.83 14.11 2.68
CA LEU A 343 2.38 14.32 2.75
C LEU A 343 1.63 13.45 1.73
N VAL A 344 2.09 13.38 0.48
CA VAL A 344 1.45 12.57 -0.57
C VAL A 344 1.51 11.08 -0.21
N TYR A 345 2.68 10.56 0.20
CA TYR A 345 2.80 9.17 0.67
C TYR A 345 1.93 8.90 1.89
N PHE A 346 1.87 9.84 2.83
CA PHE A 346 0.99 9.73 4.00
C PHE A 346 -0.47 9.60 3.58
N LEU A 347 -0.96 10.46 2.68
CA LEU A 347 -2.34 10.44 2.22
C LEU A 347 -2.68 9.13 1.50
N ILE A 348 -1.79 8.62 0.65
CA ILE A 348 -1.97 7.33 -0.03
C ILE A 348 -2.02 6.19 0.99
N CYS A 349 -1.05 6.11 1.90
CA CYS A 349 -0.98 5.07 2.92
C CYS A 349 -2.16 5.14 3.90
N TYR A 350 -2.57 6.34 4.30
CA TYR A 350 -3.74 6.56 5.15
C TYR A 350 -5.03 6.13 4.44
N GLY A 351 -5.17 6.46 3.15
CA GLY A 351 -6.27 6.00 2.32
C GLY A 351 -6.36 4.48 2.27
N LEU A 352 -5.24 3.80 1.96
CA LEU A 352 -5.16 2.35 1.96
C LEU A 352 -5.52 1.74 3.32
N SER A 353 -4.96 2.28 4.41
CA SER A 353 -5.26 1.84 5.78
C SER A 353 -6.74 2.01 6.13
N SER A 354 -7.33 3.15 5.77
CA SER A 354 -8.74 3.46 6.04
C SER A 354 -9.69 2.54 5.27
N VAL A 355 -9.40 2.28 3.99
CA VAL A 355 -10.14 1.31 3.17
C VAL A 355 -10.01 -0.08 3.77
N GLY A 356 -8.79 -0.46 4.16
CA GLY A 356 -8.50 -1.74 4.79
C GLY A 356 -9.31 -1.96 6.06
N THR A 357 -9.31 -1.00 6.96
CA THR A 357 -10.10 -1.07 8.21
C THR A 357 -11.61 -1.18 7.93
N ARG A 358 -12.11 -0.51 6.90
CA ARG A 358 -13.53 -0.63 6.51
C ARG A 358 -13.85 -2.05 6.00
N ILE A 359 -12.98 -2.63 5.17
CA ILE A 359 -13.14 -3.99 4.64
C ILE A 359 -13.09 -5.00 5.79
N GLU A 360 -12.15 -4.85 6.71
CA GLU A 360 -12.02 -5.70 7.89
C GLU A 360 -13.27 -5.64 8.78
N ASN A 361 -13.75 -4.44 9.08
CA ASN A 361 -14.96 -4.26 9.89
C ASN A 361 -16.20 -4.85 9.21
N TYR A 362 -16.30 -4.72 7.87
CA TYR A 362 -17.37 -5.35 7.11
C TYR A 362 -17.29 -6.87 7.19
N ALA A 363 -16.12 -7.45 6.96
CA ALA A 363 -15.89 -8.88 7.00
C ALA A 363 -16.14 -9.49 8.41
N ASN A 364 -15.74 -8.79 9.47
CA ASN A 364 -15.96 -9.21 10.85
C ASN A 364 -17.45 -9.19 11.25
N ARG A 365 -18.28 -8.29 10.71
CA ARG A 365 -19.74 -8.29 10.96
C ARG A 365 -20.42 -9.55 10.47
N TYR A 366 -19.96 -10.14 9.36
CA TYR A 366 -20.49 -11.43 8.88
C TYR A 366 -20.07 -12.59 9.77
N ARG A 367 -18.86 -12.55 10.34
CA ARG A 367 -18.35 -13.57 11.26
C ARG A 367 -19.17 -13.62 12.56
N THR A 368 -19.51 -12.47 13.14
CA THR A 368 -20.32 -12.40 14.40
C THR A 368 -21.79 -12.71 14.20
N ARG A 369 -22.32 -12.66 12.98
CA ARG A 369 -23.70 -13.04 12.68
C ARG A 369 -23.86 -14.53 12.34
N ALA A 370 -22.76 -15.24 12.09
CA ALA A 370 -22.75 -16.65 11.73
C ALA A 370 -22.42 -17.58 12.93
N VAL A 371 -22.20 -16.99 14.10
CA VAL A 371 -22.08 -17.66 15.42
C VAL A 371 -23.31 -17.32 16.26
#